data_57d27458566e1db57508cbf9c755a58b
#
_entry.id   57d27458566e1db57508cbf9c755a58b
#
_cell.length_a   1.000
_cell.length_b   1.000
_cell.length_c   1.000
_cell.angle_alpha   90.00
_cell.angle_beta   90.00
_cell.angle_gamma   90.00
#
_symmetry.space_group_name_H-M   'P 1'
#
loop_
_entity.id
_entity.type
_entity.pdbx_description
1 polymer ?
#
loop_
_entity_poly.entity_id
_entity_poly.type
_entity_poly.pdbx_seq_one_letter_code
_entity_poly.pdbx_strand_id
1 'polypeptide(L)'
;LGILGVSGGSSKTNITMGSTTVKGDATPSDTEFKLTGEFGYFFADNWRVSGSLGYGLQSTPTVKKDDKWLRNNVNLFAIGPSIAYYLNVAGDLYYTPEFGFYGYFGQSKTDITSSTVQKNGVGGFGMSFAIGQFEFRPTAHLGLSVNLLAFDYAYLKMKGDDSDNYSPTSAVQFSLGIHPSVGFRYYF
;
A
#
# COMPACT_ATOMS: atom_id res chain seq x y z
N LEU A 1 -4.78 16.01 -3.84
CA LEU A 1 -3.86 15.84 -2.74
C LEU A 1 -3.06 14.53 -2.88
N GLY A 2 -1.77 14.50 -2.59
CA GLY A 2 -0.94 13.33 -2.77
C GLY A 2 -0.32 12.87 -1.44
N ILE A 3 -0.28 11.55 -1.22
CA ILE A 3 0.50 10.92 -0.16
C ILE A 3 1.65 10.16 -0.82
N LEU A 4 2.87 10.50 -0.47
CA LEU A 4 4.07 9.79 -0.92
C LEU A 4 4.57 8.89 0.22
N GLY A 5 4.61 7.59 -0.01
CA GLY A 5 5.18 6.62 0.92
C GLY A 5 6.35 5.88 0.30
N VAL A 6 7.47 5.85 0.99
CA VAL A 6 8.63 5.01 0.64
C VAL A 6 9.01 4.20 1.85
N SER A 7 9.08 2.89 1.70
CA SER A 7 9.53 1.99 2.75
C SER A 7 10.56 1.00 2.22
N GLY A 8 11.47 0.58 3.08
CA GLY A 8 12.47 -0.44 2.76
C GLY A 8 13.02 -1.07 4.03
N GLY A 9 13.35 -2.35 3.95
CA GLY A 9 13.93 -3.10 5.05
C GLY A 9 14.96 -4.12 4.54
N SER A 10 15.94 -4.45 5.37
CA SER A 10 16.86 -5.55 5.12
C SER A 10 16.88 -6.50 6.31
N SER A 11 17.03 -7.79 6.07
CA SER A 11 17.16 -8.79 7.11
C SER A 11 18.48 -9.54 6.96
N LYS A 12 19.07 -9.92 8.09
CA LYS A 12 20.25 -10.78 8.16
C LYS A 12 20.01 -11.87 9.19
N THR A 13 20.11 -13.11 8.77
CA THR A 13 19.91 -14.26 9.66
C THR A 13 21.27 -14.90 9.98
N ASN A 14 21.60 -15.00 11.26
CA ASN A 14 22.74 -15.76 11.74
C ASN A 14 22.21 -16.98 12.53
N ILE A 15 22.67 -18.16 12.19
CA ILE A 15 22.31 -19.38 12.93
C ILE A 15 23.53 -19.83 13.71
N THR A 16 23.41 -19.88 15.05
CA THR A 16 24.46 -20.34 15.94
C THR A 16 24.06 -21.72 16.52
N MET A 17 24.88 -22.75 16.25
CA MET A 17 24.74 -24.07 16.83
C MET A 17 26.01 -24.40 17.61
N GLY A 18 25.93 -24.41 18.94
CA GLY A 18 27.10 -24.60 19.80
C GLY A 18 28.12 -23.45 19.63
N SER A 19 29.38 -23.80 19.36
CA SER A 19 30.46 -22.81 19.12
C SER A 19 30.59 -22.36 17.66
N THR A 20 29.78 -22.90 16.76
CA THR A 20 29.85 -22.59 15.33
C THR A 20 28.72 -21.63 14.96
N THR A 21 29.09 -20.46 14.47
CA THR A 21 28.12 -19.50 13.92
C THR A 21 28.21 -19.50 12.41
N VAL A 22 27.11 -19.90 11.76
CA VAL A 22 26.96 -19.78 10.31
C VAL A 22 26.34 -18.43 10.04
N LYS A 23 27.12 -17.54 9.41
CA LYS A 23 26.65 -16.23 8.97
C LYS A 23 25.91 -16.41 7.64
N GLY A 24 24.62 -16.15 7.64
CA GLY A 24 23.85 -16.05 6.40
C GLY A 24 24.23 -14.77 5.64
N ASP A 25 24.12 -14.84 4.32
CA ASP A 25 24.23 -13.64 3.48
C ASP A 25 23.16 -12.63 3.86
N ALA A 26 23.51 -11.35 3.83
CA ALA A 26 22.52 -10.29 4.04
C ALA A 26 21.49 -10.32 2.91
N THR A 27 20.21 -10.48 3.24
CA THR A 27 19.13 -10.32 2.27
C THR A 27 19.01 -8.85 1.89
N PRO A 28 18.97 -8.50 0.59
CA PRO A 28 18.76 -7.12 0.18
C PRO A 28 17.42 -6.58 0.71
N SER A 29 17.34 -5.26 0.79
CA SER A 29 16.13 -4.58 1.24
C SER A 29 14.95 -4.84 0.32
N ASP A 30 13.79 -5.06 0.90
CA ASP A 30 12.52 -4.81 0.23
C ASP A 30 12.43 -3.31 -0.07
N THR A 31 11.93 -3.00 -1.24
CA THR A 31 11.68 -1.61 -1.63
C THR A 31 10.21 -1.45 -1.95
N GLU A 32 9.56 -0.50 -1.31
CA GLU A 32 8.18 -0.15 -1.57
C GLU A 32 8.09 1.35 -1.83
N PHE A 33 7.38 1.70 -2.90
CA PHE A 33 7.06 3.07 -3.24
C PHE A 33 5.55 3.16 -3.48
N LYS A 34 4.89 4.10 -2.84
CA LYS A 34 3.47 4.39 -3.05
C LYS A 34 3.24 5.87 -3.26
N LEU A 35 2.45 6.19 -4.26
CA LEU A 35 1.97 7.53 -4.54
C LEU A 35 0.46 7.48 -4.68
N THR A 36 -0.27 8.31 -3.96
CA THR A 36 -1.72 8.40 -4.07
C THR A 36 -2.14 9.85 -4.21
N GLY A 37 -2.97 10.12 -5.19
CA GLY A 37 -3.68 11.38 -5.37
C GLY A 37 -5.17 11.19 -5.06
N GLU A 38 -5.78 12.14 -4.40
CA GLU A 38 -7.20 12.12 -4.05
C GLU A 38 -7.81 13.49 -4.37
N PHE A 39 -9.00 13.46 -4.95
CA PHE A 39 -9.84 14.63 -5.18
C PHE A 39 -11.21 14.37 -4.54
N GLY A 40 -11.65 15.27 -3.66
CA GLY A 40 -12.89 15.09 -2.91
C GLY A 40 -13.75 16.35 -2.88
N TYR A 41 -15.04 16.13 -2.66
CA TYR A 41 -16.06 17.17 -2.55
C TYR A 41 -16.98 16.90 -1.36
N PHE A 42 -17.26 17.94 -0.58
CA PHE A 42 -18.27 17.91 0.47
C PHE A 42 -19.65 18.12 -0.14
N PHE A 43 -20.44 17.06 -0.21
CA PHE A 43 -21.77 17.10 -0.79
C PHE A 43 -22.87 17.40 0.23
N ALA A 44 -22.56 17.27 1.51
CA ALA A 44 -23.40 17.63 2.64
C ALA A 44 -22.50 18.02 3.83
N ASP A 45 -23.11 18.58 4.87
CA ASP A 45 -22.41 18.94 6.09
C ASP A 45 -21.70 17.70 6.65
N ASN A 46 -20.39 17.82 6.84
CA ASN A 46 -19.53 16.77 7.36
C ASN A 46 -19.35 15.52 6.46
N TRP A 47 -19.97 15.40 5.32
CA TRP A 47 -19.83 14.28 4.41
C TRP A 47 -19.00 14.64 3.18
N ARG A 48 -17.92 13.90 2.97
CA ARG A 48 -17.05 14.03 1.80
C ARG A 48 -17.10 12.77 0.95
N VAL A 49 -17.32 12.91 -0.33
CA VAL A 49 -17.06 11.89 -1.34
C VAL A 49 -15.77 12.22 -2.06
N SER A 50 -14.96 11.21 -2.36
CA SER A 50 -13.69 11.40 -3.05
C SER A 50 -13.48 10.35 -4.13
N GLY A 51 -12.66 10.70 -5.12
CA GLY A 51 -12.05 9.78 -6.05
C GLY A 51 -10.55 9.76 -5.84
N SER A 52 -9.93 8.59 -5.83
CA SER A 52 -8.49 8.44 -5.66
C SER A 52 -7.86 7.70 -6.82
N LEU A 53 -6.61 8.05 -7.10
CA LEU A 53 -5.72 7.37 -8.04
C LEU A 53 -4.41 7.09 -7.32
N GLY A 54 -4.03 5.81 -7.26
CA GLY A 54 -2.80 5.35 -6.63
C GLY A 54 -1.88 4.63 -7.60
N TYR A 55 -0.59 4.72 -7.35
CA TYR A 55 0.43 3.90 -7.97
C TYR A 55 1.33 3.32 -6.90
N GLY A 56 1.54 2.01 -6.94
CA GLY A 56 2.43 1.28 -6.04
C GLY A 56 3.47 0.48 -6.82
N LEU A 57 4.68 0.50 -6.34
CA LEU A 57 5.78 -0.34 -6.79
C LEU A 57 6.35 -1.07 -5.58
N GLN A 58 6.39 -2.40 -5.65
CA GLN A 58 7.02 -3.22 -4.64
C GLN A 58 8.07 -4.12 -5.30
N SER A 59 9.26 -4.19 -4.71
CA SER A 59 10.35 -5.04 -5.16
C SER A 59 10.87 -5.86 -3.99
N THR A 60 10.61 -7.16 -4.02
CA THR A 60 10.97 -8.10 -2.95
C THR A 60 12.02 -9.08 -3.45
N PRO A 61 13.19 -9.21 -2.79
CA PRO A 61 14.15 -10.25 -3.11
C PRO A 61 13.58 -11.64 -2.75
N THR A 62 13.78 -12.62 -3.62
CA THR A 62 13.25 -13.98 -3.43
C THR A 62 14.36 -14.98 -3.11
N VAL A 63 15.24 -15.24 -4.05
CA VAL A 63 16.29 -16.24 -3.93
C VAL A 63 17.60 -15.69 -4.51
N LYS A 64 18.73 -16.04 -3.89
CA LYS A 64 20.05 -15.76 -4.45
C LYS A 64 20.46 -16.90 -5.37
N LYS A 65 20.76 -16.58 -6.64
CA LYS A 65 21.25 -17.51 -7.65
C LYS A 65 22.38 -16.87 -8.43
N ASP A 66 23.47 -17.61 -8.62
CA ASP A 66 24.66 -17.13 -9.36
C ASP A 66 25.15 -15.75 -8.87
N ASP A 67 25.27 -15.58 -7.55
CA ASP A 67 25.63 -14.34 -6.85
C ASP A 67 24.70 -13.14 -7.08
N LYS A 68 23.57 -13.35 -7.75
CA LYS A 68 22.54 -12.36 -7.98
C LYS A 68 21.26 -12.71 -7.22
N TRP A 69 20.68 -11.70 -6.56
CA TRP A 69 19.35 -11.83 -5.97
C TRP A 69 18.27 -11.69 -7.04
N LEU A 70 17.47 -12.75 -7.18
CA LEU A 70 16.26 -12.72 -7.98
C LEU A 70 15.21 -11.89 -7.26
N ARG A 71 14.35 -11.18 -7.99
CA ARG A 71 13.36 -10.29 -7.40
C ARG A 71 11.97 -10.55 -7.96
N ASN A 72 10.98 -10.30 -7.12
CA ASN A 72 9.60 -10.14 -7.53
C ASN A 72 9.25 -8.66 -7.49
N ASN A 73 8.92 -8.09 -8.65
CA ASN A 73 8.56 -6.69 -8.80
C ASN A 73 7.08 -6.60 -9.15
N VAL A 74 6.31 -5.92 -8.32
CA VAL A 74 4.88 -5.70 -8.52
C VAL A 74 4.63 -4.22 -8.74
N ASN A 75 3.99 -3.89 -9.85
CA ASN A 75 3.51 -2.54 -10.15
C ASN A 75 1.99 -2.58 -10.16
N LEU A 76 1.35 -1.76 -9.34
CA LEU A 76 -0.10 -1.70 -9.21
C LEU A 76 -0.58 -0.27 -9.33
N PHE A 77 -1.60 -0.08 -10.15
CA PHE A 77 -2.45 1.10 -10.12
C PHE A 77 -3.71 0.79 -9.32
N ALA A 78 -4.16 1.75 -8.55
CA ALA A 78 -5.41 1.71 -7.81
C ALA A 78 -6.27 2.91 -8.20
N ILE A 79 -7.55 2.68 -8.44
CA ILE A 79 -8.51 3.75 -8.69
C ILE A 79 -9.81 3.42 -7.97
N GLY A 80 -10.42 4.40 -7.32
CA GLY A 80 -11.70 4.15 -6.68
C GLY A 80 -12.28 5.32 -5.93
N PRO A 81 -13.58 5.24 -5.61
CA PRO A 81 -14.26 6.20 -4.76
C PRO A 81 -14.04 5.91 -3.29
N SER A 82 -14.16 6.95 -2.48
CA SER A 82 -14.28 6.85 -1.03
C SER A 82 -15.32 7.82 -0.48
N ILE A 83 -15.79 7.53 0.72
CA ILE A 83 -16.69 8.39 1.48
C ILE A 83 -16.14 8.54 2.90
N ALA A 84 -16.09 9.76 3.39
CA ALA A 84 -15.63 10.08 4.72
C ALA A 84 -16.65 10.96 5.46
N TYR A 85 -16.72 10.77 6.76
CA TYR A 85 -17.51 11.60 7.66
C TYR A 85 -16.58 12.42 8.55
N TYR A 86 -16.84 13.69 8.71
CA TYR A 86 -16.03 14.63 9.48
C TYR A 86 -16.74 15.00 10.77
N LEU A 87 -16.27 14.50 11.89
CA LEU A 87 -16.76 14.85 13.22
C LEU A 87 -15.73 15.76 13.89
N ASN A 88 -16.11 16.99 14.19
CA ASN A 88 -15.26 17.88 14.98
C ASN A 88 -15.16 17.35 16.41
N VAL A 89 -13.94 17.09 16.87
CA VAL A 89 -13.67 16.58 18.20
C VAL A 89 -13.31 17.73 19.15
N ALA A 90 -12.41 18.62 18.72
CA ALA A 90 -12.01 19.79 19.49
C ALA A 90 -11.25 20.79 18.60
N GLY A 91 -11.70 22.05 18.56
CA GLY A 91 -11.04 23.07 17.77
C GLY A 91 -10.85 22.68 16.30
N ASP A 92 -9.60 22.58 15.87
CA ASP A 92 -9.22 22.22 14.51
C ASP A 92 -8.99 20.72 14.30
N LEU A 93 -9.31 19.88 15.29
CA LEU A 93 -9.17 18.43 15.23
C LEU A 93 -10.48 17.76 14.85
N TYR A 94 -10.44 16.96 13.80
CA TYR A 94 -11.57 16.19 13.28
C TYR A 94 -11.26 14.70 13.36
N TYR A 95 -12.24 13.90 13.77
CA TYR A 95 -12.27 12.46 13.55
C TYR A 95 -12.91 12.20 12.18
N THR A 96 -12.21 11.46 11.31
CA THR A 96 -12.58 11.35 9.90
C THR A 96 -12.58 9.89 9.43
N PRO A 97 -13.49 9.04 9.96
CA PRO A 97 -13.62 7.67 9.46
C PRO A 97 -13.93 7.71 7.95
N GLU A 98 -13.24 6.85 7.21
CA GLU A 98 -13.34 6.79 5.76
C GLU A 98 -13.51 5.36 5.29
N PHE A 99 -14.43 5.15 4.34
CA PHE A 99 -14.60 3.89 3.61
C PHE A 99 -14.27 4.11 2.14
N GLY A 100 -13.40 3.26 1.59
CA GLY A 100 -13.01 3.29 0.18
C GLY A 100 -13.22 1.95 -0.50
N PHE A 101 -13.52 2.00 -1.80
CA PHE A 101 -13.58 0.85 -2.68
C PHE A 101 -12.67 1.10 -3.89
N TYR A 102 -11.81 0.14 -4.23
CA TYR A 102 -10.75 0.32 -5.22
C TYR A 102 -10.73 -0.80 -6.24
N GLY A 103 -10.52 -0.44 -7.51
CA GLY A 103 -10.10 -1.36 -8.56
C GLY A 103 -8.57 -1.34 -8.65
N TYR A 104 -7.97 -2.52 -8.80
CA TYR A 104 -6.52 -2.68 -8.97
C TYR A 104 -6.21 -3.24 -10.34
N PHE A 105 -5.16 -2.72 -10.98
CA PHE A 105 -4.63 -3.25 -12.23
C PHE A 105 -3.13 -2.99 -12.34
N GLY A 106 -2.40 -3.92 -12.93
CA GLY A 106 -0.95 -3.80 -13.04
C GLY A 106 -0.26 -5.04 -13.53
N GLN A 107 0.99 -5.18 -13.17
CA GLN A 107 1.85 -6.30 -13.56
C GLN A 107 2.73 -6.76 -12.39
N SER A 108 2.93 -8.08 -12.32
CA SER A 108 3.97 -8.71 -11.54
C SER A 108 5.05 -9.24 -12.48
N LYS A 109 6.32 -8.99 -12.14
CA LYS A 109 7.49 -9.52 -12.83
C LYS A 109 8.32 -10.30 -11.84
N THR A 110 8.46 -11.60 -12.08
CA THR A 110 9.23 -12.49 -11.23
C THR A 110 10.45 -12.98 -11.99
N ASP A 111 11.63 -12.74 -11.46
CA ASP A 111 12.87 -13.31 -11.99
C ASP A 111 12.90 -14.82 -11.69
N ILE A 112 12.85 -15.66 -12.72
CA ILE A 112 12.95 -17.11 -12.60
C ILE A 112 14.41 -17.55 -12.63
N THR A 113 15.20 -16.90 -13.49
CA THR A 113 16.65 -17.08 -13.58
C THR A 113 17.31 -15.72 -13.76
N SER A 114 18.65 -15.69 -13.79
CA SER A 114 19.40 -14.46 -14.10
C SER A 114 19.07 -13.82 -15.46
N SER A 115 18.47 -14.60 -16.38
CA SER A 115 18.12 -14.18 -17.75
C SER A 115 16.64 -14.34 -18.11
N THR A 116 15.85 -15.03 -17.28
CA THR A 116 14.44 -15.30 -17.58
C THR A 116 13.53 -14.58 -16.59
N VAL A 117 12.62 -13.77 -17.11
CA VAL A 117 11.64 -13.03 -16.32
C VAL A 117 10.23 -13.47 -16.74
N GLN A 118 9.46 -13.92 -15.77
CA GLN A 118 8.03 -14.20 -15.96
C GLN A 118 7.23 -12.92 -15.68
N LYS A 119 6.32 -12.60 -16.58
CA LYS A 119 5.40 -11.47 -16.44
C LYS A 119 3.98 -11.99 -16.27
N ASN A 120 3.26 -11.42 -15.30
CA ASN A 120 1.87 -11.77 -15.05
C ASN A 120 1.06 -10.46 -14.98
N GLY A 121 -0.09 -10.42 -15.65
CA GLY A 121 -1.06 -9.37 -15.43
C GLY A 121 -1.70 -9.51 -14.06
N VAL A 122 -1.92 -8.40 -13.35
CA VAL A 122 -2.57 -8.37 -12.05
C VAL A 122 -3.81 -7.47 -12.17
N GLY A 123 -4.95 -7.98 -11.69
CA GLY A 123 -6.18 -7.22 -11.62
C GLY A 123 -7.03 -7.65 -10.43
N GLY A 124 -7.89 -6.75 -9.94
CA GLY A 124 -8.72 -7.09 -8.80
C GLY A 124 -9.46 -5.90 -8.22
N PHE A 125 -9.95 -6.09 -7.02
CA PHE A 125 -10.64 -5.05 -6.26
C PHE A 125 -10.28 -5.12 -4.78
N GLY A 126 -10.56 -4.05 -4.05
CA GLY A 126 -10.37 -4.00 -2.62
C GLY A 126 -11.26 -2.99 -1.95
N MET A 127 -11.27 -3.07 -0.64
CA MET A 127 -11.97 -2.15 0.25
C MET A 127 -11.03 -1.72 1.36
N SER A 128 -11.14 -0.47 1.74
CA SER A 128 -10.40 0.11 2.87
C SER A 128 -11.37 0.75 3.83
N PHE A 129 -11.17 0.53 5.11
CA PHE A 129 -11.96 1.15 6.15
C PHE A 129 -11.02 1.73 7.22
N ALA A 130 -10.80 3.03 7.15
CA ALA A 130 -10.01 3.79 8.11
C ALA A 130 -10.92 4.23 9.28
N ILE A 131 -10.96 3.42 10.35
CA ILE A 131 -11.79 3.71 11.53
C ILE A 131 -11.10 4.72 12.44
N GLY A 132 -9.78 4.67 12.54
CA GLY A 132 -8.98 5.50 13.44
C GLY A 132 -8.31 6.68 12.75
N GLN A 133 -8.95 7.29 11.76
CA GLN A 133 -8.38 8.44 11.07
C GLN A 133 -8.75 9.75 11.75
N PHE A 134 -7.73 10.59 11.95
CA PHE A 134 -7.87 11.95 12.46
C PHE A 134 -7.26 12.95 11.49
N GLU A 135 -7.84 14.13 11.43
CA GLU A 135 -7.33 15.25 10.64
C GLU A 135 -7.24 16.50 11.49
N PHE A 136 -6.06 17.10 11.51
CA PHE A 136 -5.83 18.40 12.10
C PHE A 136 -5.80 19.47 10.99
N ARG A 137 -6.62 20.52 11.13
CA ARG A 137 -6.73 21.64 10.17
C ARG A 137 -6.21 22.93 10.80
N PRO A 138 -4.90 23.19 10.73
CA PRO A 138 -4.31 24.42 11.29
C PRO A 138 -4.78 25.68 10.56
N THR A 139 -5.31 25.53 9.35
CA THR A 139 -5.90 26.62 8.58
C THR A 139 -7.13 26.12 7.80
N ALA A 140 -7.95 27.05 7.30
CA ALA A 140 -9.12 26.69 6.47
C ALA A 140 -8.75 25.88 5.21
N HIS A 141 -7.52 26.00 4.74
CA HIS A 141 -7.07 25.41 3.49
C HIS A 141 -6.14 24.21 3.64
N LEU A 142 -5.63 23.91 4.84
CA LEU A 142 -4.65 22.85 5.04
C LEU A 142 -5.14 21.84 6.09
N GLY A 143 -5.10 20.57 5.74
CA GLY A 143 -5.35 19.44 6.65
C GLY A 143 -4.16 18.49 6.71
N LEU A 144 -3.85 18.04 7.92
CA LEU A 144 -2.88 17.00 8.20
C LEU A 144 -3.63 15.79 8.74
N SER A 145 -3.56 14.66 8.06
CA SER A 145 -4.27 13.44 8.48
C SER A 145 -3.30 12.39 9.05
N VAL A 146 -3.76 11.69 10.08
CA VAL A 146 -3.07 10.56 10.70
C VAL A 146 -4.06 9.41 10.81
N ASN A 147 -3.66 8.22 10.40
CA ASN A 147 -4.45 7.02 10.54
C ASN A 147 -3.84 6.11 11.63
N LEU A 148 -4.63 5.79 12.65
CA LEU A 148 -4.22 4.93 13.76
C LEU A 148 -4.75 3.50 13.62
N LEU A 149 -5.87 3.32 12.92
CA LEU A 149 -6.55 2.04 12.79
C LEU A 149 -7.22 1.95 11.42
N ALA A 150 -6.78 0.99 10.62
CA ALA A 150 -7.37 0.70 9.33
C ALA A 150 -7.59 -0.82 9.15
N PHE A 151 -8.58 -1.14 8.36
CA PHE A 151 -8.83 -2.48 7.84
C PHE A 151 -8.84 -2.40 6.32
N ASP A 152 -7.99 -3.20 5.70
CA ASP A 152 -7.87 -3.29 4.25
C ASP A 152 -8.15 -4.72 3.80
N TYR A 153 -8.93 -4.85 2.75
CA TYR A 153 -9.18 -6.10 2.06
C TYR A 153 -8.84 -5.92 0.58
N ALA A 154 -8.07 -6.84 0.01
CA ALA A 154 -7.78 -6.88 -1.40
C ALA A 154 -7.98 -8.30 -1.94
N TYR A 155 -8.67 -8.39 -3.07
CA TYR A 155 -8.79 -9.59 -3.87
C TYR A 155 -8.14 -9.36 -5.22
N LEU A 156 -7.04 -10.07 -5.49
CA LEU A 156 -6.24 -9.94 -6.70
C LEU A 156 -6.28 -11.24 -7.49
N LYS A 157 -6.29 -11.12 -8.80
CA LYS A 157 -6.12 -12.22 -9.75
C LYS A 157 -4.86 -11.99 -10.54
N MET A 158 -4.05 -13.04 -10.71
CA MET A 158 -2.87 -13.02 -11.56
C MET A 158 -3.13 -13.87 -12.78
N LYS A 159 -2.82 -13.32 -13.96
CA LYS A 159 -2.86 -14.02 -15.25
C LYS A 159 -1.46 -14.13 -15.80
N GLY A 160 -0.98 -15.38 -16.02
CA GLY A 160 0.29 -15.65 -16.70
C GLY A 160 0.20 -15.37 -18.21
N ASP A 161 1.32 -15.00 -18.82
CA ASP A 161 1.39 -14.74 -20.27
C ASP A 161 0.98 -15.97 -21.13
N ASP A 162 1.19 -17.20 -20.62
CA ASP A 162 0.99 -18.45 -21.35
C ASP A 162 -0.23 -19.28 -20.90
N SER A 163 -1.08 -18.74 -20.02
CA SER A 163 -2.23 -19.49 -19.51
C SER A 163 -3.49 -18.65 -19.44
N ASP A 164 -4.60 -19.22 -19.89
CA ASP A 164 -5.93 -18.66 -19.67
C ASP A 164 -6.41 -18.82 -18.21
N ASN A 165 -5.61 -19.49 -17.37
CA ASN A 165 -5.93 -19.75 -15.98
C ASN A 165 -5.53 -18.57 -15.09
N TYR A 166 -6.49 -18.06 -14.34
CA TYR A 166 -6.27 -17.07 -13.29
C TYR A 166 -6.02 -17.77 -11.96
N SER A 167 -4.94 -17.44 -11.30
CA SER A 167 -4.72 -17.82 -9.91
C SER A 167 -5.24 -16.72 -8.99
N PRO A 168 -6.36 -16.92 -8.30
CA PRO A 168 -6.87 -15.94 -7.36
C PRO A 168 -6.00 -15.92 -6.10
N THR A 169 -5.70 -14.74 -5.62
CA THR A 169 -5.06 -14.52 -4.32
C THR A 169 -5.87 -13.49 -3.58
N SER A 170 -6.26 -13.78 -2.35
CA SER A 170 -6.89 -12.82 -1.47
C SER A 170 -5.94 -12.47 -0.33
N ALA A 171 -5.88 -11.20 0.00
CA ALA A 171 -5.14 -10.71 1.14
C ALA A 171 -6.06 -9.87 2.01
N VAL A 172 -6.03 -10.13 3.31
CA VAL A 172 -6.69 -9.30 4.32
C VAL A 172 -5.60 -8.74 5.21
N GLN A 173 -5.52 -7.44 5.28
CA GLN A 173 -4.60 -6.74 6.15
C GLN A 173 -5.38 -5.96 7.20
N PHE A 174 -5.07 -6.22 8.45
CA PHE A 174 -5.54 -5.42 9.57
C PHE A 174 -4.34 -4.68 10.16
N SER A 175 -4.40 -3.37 10.16
CA SER A 175 -3.34 -2.52 10.69
C SER A 175 -3.83 -1.86 11.97
N LEU A 176 -3.16 -2.19 13.08
CA LEU A 176 -3.37 -1.57 14.38
C LEU A 176 -2.06 -0.91 14.82
N GLY A 177 -2.09 0.39 15.04
CA GLY A 177 -0.92 1.15 15.48
C GLY A 177 -0.83 2.51 14.82
N ILE A 178 0.16 3.29 15.21
CA ILE A 178 0.47 4.56 14.56
C ILE A 178 1.17 4.22 13.26
N HIS A 179 0.41 4.15 12.17
CA HIS A 179 0.95 4.19 10.84
C HIS A 179 0.92 5.65 10.39
N PRO A 180 2.01 6.40 10.54
CA PRO A 180 2.04 7.78 10.16
C PRO A 180 2.01 7.90 8.62
N SER A 181 0.84 7.77 8.07
CA SER A 181 0.60 8.31 6.74
C SER A 181 0.26 9.78 6.94
N VAL A 182 1.23 10.65 6.72
CA VAL A 182 1.00 12.08 6.73
C VAL A 182 0.40 12.47 5.39
N GLY A 183 -0.89 12.72 5.39
CA GLY A 183 -1.58 13.26 4.22
C GLY A 183 -1.68 14.77 4.33
N PHE A 184 -1.31 15.47 3.27
CA PHE A 184 -1.59 16.89 3.12
C PHE A 184 -2.86 17.04 2.30
N ARG A 185 -3.86 17.75 2.82
CA ARG A 185 -5.10 18.07 2.12
C ARG A 185 -5.18 19.58 1.93
N TYR A 186 -5.47 19.99 0.70
CA TYR A 186 -5.74 21.39 0.39
C TYR A 186 -7.23 21.56 0.09
N TYR A 187 -7.85 22.52 0.77
CA TYR A 187 -9.27 22.87 0.62
C TYR A 187 -9.39 24.17 -0.15
N PHE A 188 -10.25 24.18 -1.17
CA PHE A 188 -10.54 25.35 -2.00
C PHE A 188 -11.68 26.18 -1.42
#